data_2ef20b35b1cd4e980ec23e13f136f90f
#
_entry.id   2ef20b35b1cd4e980ec23e13f136f90f
#
_cell.length_a   1.000
_cell.length_b   1.000
_cell.length_c   1.000
_cell.angle_alpha   90.00
_cell.angle_beta   90.00
_cell.angle_gamma   90.00
#
_symmetry.space_group_name_H-M   'P 1'
#
loop_
_entity.id
_entity.type
_entity.pdbx_description
1 polymer ?
#
loop_
_entity_poly.entity_id
_entity_poly.type
_entity_poly.pdbx_seq_one_letter_code
_entity_poly.pdbx_strand_id
1 'polypeptide(L)'
;AYDVKRGKPNPDPYLMGLQKAGNYLPSEGIVVENAPLGVHAGAAAGCYTVAINSGPLADSVLLNEGANILFPTIRAFADNWECVLENLSKR
;
A
#
# COMPACT_ATOMS: atom_id res chain seq x y z
N ALA A 1 -13.88 -4.77 -16.16
CA ALA A 1 -13.91 -5.13 -14.76
C ALA A 1 -13.24 -6.46 -14.53
N TYR A 2 -12.64 -6.65 -13.40
CA TYR A 2 -11.91 -7.86 -13.06
C TYR A 2 -12.68 -8.67 -12.04
N ASP A 3 -12.61 -9.98 -12.16
CA ASP A 3 -13.21 -10.87 -11.17
C ASP A 3 -12.23 -11.01 -10.01
N VAL A 4 -12.40 -10.15 -9.03
CA VAL A 4 -11.67 -10.26 -7.77
C VAL A 4 -12.45 -11.20 -6.88
N LYS A 5 -11.90 -12.38 -6.58
CA LYS A 5 -12.60 -13.40 -5.81
C LYS A 5 -12.79 -12.99 -4.35
N ARG A 6 -11.83 -12.24 -3.80
CA ARG A 6 -11.89 -11.77 -2.43
C ARG A 6 -11.48 -10.31 -2.37
N GLY A 7 -12.30 -9.50 -1.72
CA GLY A 7 -11.98 -8.10 -1.47
C GLY A 7 -11.04 -7.91 -0.28
N LYS A 8 -10.73 -6.65 0.02
CA LYS A 8 -9.93 -6.29 1.19
C LYS A 8 -10.57 -6.88 2.45
N PRO A 9 -9.78 -7.36 3.39
CA PRO A 9 -8.32 -7.23 3.58
C PRO A 9 -7.49 -8.26 2.81
N ASN A 10 -8.09 -9.07 1.96
CA ASN A 10 -7.33 -10.03 1.16
C ASN A 10 -6.48 -9.31 0.11
N PRO A 11 -5.36 -9.92 -0.32
CA PRO A 11 -4.46 -9.26 -1.27
C PRO A 11 -4.96 -9.28 -2.71
N ASP A 12 -6.04 -9.99 -3.01
CA ASP A 12 -6.50 -10.26 -4.37
C ASP A 12 -6.64 -9.00 -5.25
N PRO A 13 -7.22 -7.87 -4.78
CA PRO A 13 -7.33 -6.70 -5.64
C PRO A 13 -5.99 -6.16 -6.11
N TYR A 14 -4.98 -6.14 -5.24
CA TYR A 14 -3.66 -5.62 -5.58
C TYR A 14 -2.88 -6.59 -6.46
N LEU A 15 -2.99 -7.88 -6.20
CA LEU A 15 -2.38 -8.89 -7.06
C LEU A 15 -2.97 -8.85 -8.46
N MET A 16 -4.30 -8.69 -8.57
CA MET A 16 -4.96 -8.55 -9.85
C MET A 16 -4.51 -7.29 -10.58
N GLY A 17 -4.38 -6.17 -9.86
CA GLY A 17 -3.91 -4.92 -10.44
C GLY A 17 -2.51 -5.04 -11.02
N LEU A 18 -1.59 -5.69 -10.29
CA LEU A 18 -0.23 -5.93 -10.78
C LEU A 18 -0.22 -6.81 -12.04
N GLN A 19 -1.04 -7.85 -12.05
CA GLN A 19 -1.15 -8.75 -13.20
C GLN A 19 -1.67 -7.98 -14.43
N LYS A 20 -2.70 -7.18 -14.25
CA LYS A 20 -3.30 -6.43 -15.36
C LYS A 20 -2.41 -5.31 -15.86
N ALA A 21 -1.60 -4.72 -15.00
CA ALA A 21 -0.68 -3.65 -15.37
C ALA A 21 0.49 -4.14 -16.22
N GLY A 22 0.84 -5.43 -16.15
CA GLY A 22 1.96 -5.96 -16.92
C GLY A 22 2.62 -7.16 -16.25
N ASN A 23 1.86 -7.90 -15.44
CA ASN A 23 2.36 -9.05 -14.68
C ASN A 23 3.56 -8.69 -13.79
N TYR A 24 3.48 -7.54 -13.14
CA TYR A 24 4.53 -7.11 -12.21
C TYR A 24 4.53 -7.98 -10.96
N LEU A 25 5.72 -8.16 -10.39
CA LEU A 25 5.86 -8.83 -9.10
C LEU A 25 5.36 -7.90 -7.98
N PRO A 26 4.84 -8.45 -6.87
CA PRO A 26 4.44 -7.62 -5.73
C PRO A 26 5.56 -6.69 -5.24
N SER A 27 6.81 -7.15 -5.24
CA SER A 27 7.95 -6.33 -4.84
C SER A 27 8.18 -5.12 -5.74
N GLU A 28 7.57 -5.09 -6.92
CA GLU A 28 7.64 -3.97 -7.86
C GLU A 28 6.47 -2.99 -7.70
N GLY A 29 5.53 -3.28 -6.79
CA GLY A 29 4.34 -2.48 -6.59
C GLY A 29 4.41 -1.63 -5.33
N ILE A 30 3.81 -0.45 -5.41
CA ILE A 30 3.60 0.41 -4.26
C ILE A 30 2.09 0.56 -4.07
N VAL A 31 1.61 0.26 -2.87
CA VAL A 31 0.21 0.47 -2.50
C VAL A 31 0.13 1.72 -1.63
N VAL A 32 -0.78 2.62 -1.97
CA VAL A 32 -1.05 3.82 -1.19
C VAL A 32 -2.48 3.73 -0.66
N GLU A 33 -2.64 3.72 0.65
CA GLU A 33 -3.93 3.46 1.29
C GLU A 33 -4.15 4.33 2.52
N ASN A 34 -5.42 4.60 2.82
CA ASN A 34 -5.81 5.42 3.98
C ASN A 34 -6.69 4.65 4.98
N ALA A 35 -6.95 3.38 4.76
CA ALA A 35 -7.82 2.58 5.62
C ALA A 35 -7.12 1.30 6.07
N PRO A 36 -7.40 0.82 7.29
CA PRO A 36 -6.74 -0.38 7.84
C PRO A 36 -6.87 -1.60 6.94
N LEU A 37 -8.06 -1.88 6.39
CA LEU A 37 -8.25 -3.03 5.52
C LEU A 37 -7.41 -2.95 4.25
N GLY A 38 -7.30 -1.74 3.67
CA GLY A 38 -6.49 -1.53 2.47
C GLY A 38 -5.00 -1.66 2.74
N VAL A 39 -4.54 -1.15 3.89
CA VAL A 39 -3.15 -1.32 4.31
C VAL A 39 -2.83 -2.79 4.50
N HIS A 40 -3.70 -3.52 5.19
CA HIS A 40 -3.52 -4.96 5.40
C HIS A 40 -3.44 -5.70 4.06
N ALA A 41 -4.33 -5.38 3.13
CA ALA A 41 -4.34 -6.02 1.81
C ALA A 41 -3.05 -5.76 1.03
N GLY A 42 -2.54 -4.53 1.07
CA GLY A 42 -1.27 -4.18 0.42
C GLY A 42 -0.10 -4.95 1.01
N ALA A 43 -0.03 -5.02 2.34
CA ALA A 43 1.01 -5.78 3.03
C ALA A 43 0.91 -7.27 2.73
N ALA A 44 -0.31 -7.82 2.75
CA ALA A 44 -0.55 -9.23 2.45
C ALA A 44 -0.17 -9.58 1.00
N ALA A 45 -0.30 -8.63 0.08
CA ALA A 45 0.11 -8.82 -1.30
C ALA A 45 1.63 -8.81 -1.48
N GLY A 46 2.38 -8.36 -0.48
CA GLY A 46 3.84 -8.24 -0.57
C GLY A 46 4.30 -6.93 -1.20
N CYS A 47 3.40 -5.96 -1.36
CA CYS A 47 3.74 -4.65 -1.91
C CYS A 47 4.32 -3.73 -0.84
N TYR A 48 5.16 -2.78 -1.27
CA TYR A 48 5.57 -1.70 -0.38
C TYR A 48 4.34 -0.84 -0.12
N THR A 49 3.92 -0.76 1.14
CA THR A 49 2.64 -0.15 1.50
C THR A 49 2.85 1.18 2.21
N VAL A 50 2.30 2.23 1.61
CA VAL A 50 2.31 3.58 2.14
C VAL A 50 0.95 3.87 2.74
N ALA A 51 0.90 4.24 4.02
CA ALA A 51 -0.33 4.67 4.66
C ALA A 51 -0.42 6.19 4.66
N ILE A 52 -1.59 6.70 4.32
CA ILE A 52 -1.89 8.14 4.42
C ILE A 52 -2.92 8.30 5.53
N ASN A 53 -2.53 9.00 6.59
CA ASN A 53 -3.42 9.18 7.74
C ASN A 53 -3.83 10.65 7.90
N SER A 54 -4.80 11.07 7.09
CA SER A 54 -5.42 12.38 7.20
C SER A 54 -6.73 12.34 8.00
N GLY A 55 -7.12 11.18 8.48
CA GLY A 55 -8.36 10.96 9.23
C GLY A 55 -8.13 10.89 10.74
N PRO A 56 -9.16 10.44 11.49
CA PRO A 56 -9.14 10.46 12.95
C PRO A 56 -8.44 9.28 13.62
N LEU A 57 -8.01 8.27 12.84
CA LEU A 57 -7.37 7.10 13.43
C LEU A 57 -5.97 7.43 13.95
N ALA A 58 -5.55 6.74 15.01
CA ALA A 58 -4.17 6.81 15.44
C ALA A 58 -3.25 6.17 14.39
N ASP A 59 -2.04 6.72 14.23
CA ASP A 59 -1.06 6.19 13.28
C ASP A 59 -0.78 4.71 13.50
N SER A 60 -0.74 4.27 14.77
CA SER A 60 -0.45 2.88 15.12
C SER A 60 -1.47 1.91 14.53
N VAL A 61 -2.72 2.33 14.33
CA VAL A 61 -3.74 1.47 13.73
C VAL A 61 -3.34 1.07 12.31
N LEU A 62 -2.86 2.03 11.53
CA LEU A 62 -2.42 1.77 10.15
C LEU A 62 -1.07 1.05 10.11
N LEU A 63 -0.13 1.45 10.96
CA LEU A 63 1.19 0.83 11.01
C LEU A 63 1.09 -0.63 11.43
N ASN A 64 0.23 -0.96 12.38
CA ASN A 64 0.05 -2.33 12.85
C ASN A 64 -0.57 -3.24 11.79
N GLU A 65 -1.23 -2.68 10.77
CA GLU A 65 -1.73 -3.48 9.66
C GLU A 65 -0.67 -3.79 8.61
N GLY A 66 0.52 -3.26 8.77
CA GLY A 66 1.65 -3.64 7.94
C GLY A 66 2.18 -2.54 7.02
N ALA A 67 1.80 -1.28 7.24
CA ALA A 67 2.36 -0.18 6.45
C ALA A 67 3.86 -0.08 6.68
N ASN A 68 4.60 0.14 5.61
CA ASN A 68 6.05 0.32 5.64
C ASN A 68 6.44 1.75 6.03
N ILE A 69 5.60 2.69 5.68
CA ILE A 69 5.79 4.11 5.99
C ILE A 69 4.43 4.79 6.07
N LEU A 70 4.36 5.88 6.81
CA LEU A 70 3.11 6.63 7.00
C LEU A 70 3.36 8.12 6.82
N PHE A 71 2.43 8.77 6.13
CA PHE A 71 2.43 10.23 5.97
C PHE A 71 1.08 10.79 6.41
N PRO A 72 1.05 12.03 6.93
CA PRO A 72 -0.21 12.64 7.33
C PRO A 72 -1.10 13.06 6.17
N THR A 73 -0.53 13.30 5.00
CA THR A 73 -1.27 13.76 3.80
C THR A 73 -0.63 13.19 2.54
N ILE A 74 -1.40 13.20 1.45
CA ILE A 74 -0.88 12.86 0.12
C ILE A 74 0.24 13.83 -0.27
N ARG A 75 0.12 15.11 0.12
CA ARG A 75 1.14 16.11 -0.20
C ARG A 75 2.47 15.74 0.46
N ALA A 76 2.44 15.35 1.73
CA ALA A 76 3.65 14.93 2.42
C ALA A 76 4.28 13.71 1.76
N PHE A 77 3.47 12.76 1.30
CA PHE A 77 3.95 11.62 0.54
C PHE A 77 4.65 12.07 -0.75
N ALA A 78 4.01 12.95 -1.52
CA ALA A 78 4.58 13.46 -2.76
C ALA A 78 5.91 14.20 -2.52
N ASP A 79 5.97 15.00 -1.46
CA ASP A 79 7.17 15.76 -1.11
C ASP A 79 8.33 14.86 -0.68
N ASN A 80 8.04 13.62 -0.27
CA ASN A 80 9.04 12.65 0.17
C ASN A 80 9.20 11.48 -0.81
N TRP A 81 8.80 11.67 -2.06
CA TRP A 81 8.78 10.60 -3.05
C TRP A 81 10.13 9.92 -3.24
N GLU A 82 11.22 10.72 -3.29
CA GLU A 82 12.55 10.16 -3.48
C GLU A 82 12.96 9.25 -2.32
N CYS A 83 12.59 9.62 -1.10
CA CYS A 83 12.83 8.79 0.08
C CYS A 83 12.09 7.46 -0.02
N VAL A 84 10.84 7.49 -0.49
CA VAL A 84 10.04 6.28 -0.69
C VAL A 84 10.70 5.37 -1.72
N LEU A 85 11.14 5.93 -2.85
CA LEU A 85 11.82 5.16 -3.89
C LEU A 85 13.12 4.55 -3.37
N GLU A 86 13.87 5.28 -2.57
CA GLU A 86 15.11 4.78 -1.97
C GLU A 86 14.82 3.61 -1.04
N ASN A 87 13.80 3.73 -0.20
CA ASN A 87 13.41 2.64 0.70
C ASN A 87 12.95 1.41 -0.09
N LEU A 88 12.20 1.62 -1.17
CA LEU A 88 11.73 0.53 -2.02
C LEU A 88 12.90 -0.22 -2.65
N SER A 89 13.92 0.48 -3.10
CA SER A 89 15.07 -0.13 -3.75
C SER A 89 15.96 -0.93 -2.80
N LYS A 90 15.81 -0.73 -1.50
CA LYS A 90 16.57 -1.45 -0.46
C LYS A 90 15.86 -2.70 0.05
N ARG A 91 14.70 -3.02 -0.46
CA ARG A 91 13.92 -4.18 0.00
C ARG A 91 14.55 -5.50 -0.41
#